data_702c7dcc5b9b5f772455a82799f0319d
#
_entry.id   702c7dcc5b9b5f772455a82799f0319d
#
_cell.length_a   1.000
_cell.length_b   1.000
_cell.length_c   1.000
_cell.angle_alpha   90.00
_cell.angle_beta   90.00
_cell.angle_gamma   90.00
#
_symmetry.space_group_name_H-M   'P 1'
#
loop_
_entity.id
_entity.type
_entity.pdbx_description
1 polymer ?
#
loop_
_entity_poly.entity_id
_entity_poly.type
_entity_poly.pdbx_seq_one_letter_code
_entity_poly.pdbx_strand_id
1 'polypeptide(L)'
;MKKTLAFVVIVALSITCALAQSWQKVTPANECTNRHENSLTAIGNKLVLVGGRGVKPVESFDIKTNTWTKHVETPLEMSHFQAINYKGEMWVIGAFTGGYPHEVPIPDVYIFNIEKNEWRKGPSIPEDRRRGAAGAFVYKNKIYIICGETDGHWDGTNAWFDEYDPKTDRWRRLADAPHIRDHVGASVVGDKLYLAGGRRSTAKIQQVLNLTEPAVDVYDFKTGQWSTLSEAQNLPTKRAGASSVVLGKKVLIMGGESDAQEESHANVEAFNTQTMQWEILPMLNKGRHGTGAVNVKGKVYTVAGSGNRGGGPELNSIEVFE
;
A
#
# COMPACT_ATOMS: atom_id res chain seq x y z
N MET A 1 -0.42 -76.84 -16.20
CA MET A 1 0.36 -75.61 -16.58
C MET A 1 -0.46 -74.40 -16.23
N LYS A 2 -0.14 -73.73 -15.11
CA LYS A 2 -0.82 -72.48 -14.70
C LYS A 2 -0.02 -71.31 -15.27
N LYS A 3 -0.66 -70.48 -16.12
CA LYS A 3 -0.05 -69.24 -16.64
C LYS A 3 -0.31 -68.09 -15.64
N THR A 4 0.75 -67.59 -15.03
CA THR A 4 0.71 -66.41 -14.17
C THR A 4 0.80 -65.15 -15.05
N LEU A 5 -0.25 -64.33 -15.05
CA LEU A 5 -0.26 -63.03 -15.73
C LEU A 5 0.33 -61.98 -14.76
N ALA A 6 1.47 -61.40 -15.10
CA ALA A 6 2.06 -60.27 -14.35
C ALA A 6 1.44 -58.96 -14.85
N PHE A 7 0.77 -58.24 -13.96
CA PHE A 7 0.31 -56.86 -14.21
C PHE A 7 1.44 -55.90 -13.90
N VAL A 8 1.93 -55.17 -14.91
CA VAL A 8 2.85 -54.06 -14.72
C VAL A 8 2.01 -52.78 -14.54
N VAL A 9 2.04 -52.25 -13.32
CA VAL A 9 1.43 -50.94 -13.03
C VAL A 9 2.44 -49.84 -13.34
N ILE A 10 2.24 -49.10 -14.42
CA ILE A 10 3.02 -47.89 -14.73
C ILE A 10 2.45 -46.73 -13.93
N VAL A 11 3.14 -46.34 -12.87
CA VAL A 11 2.83 -45.09 -12.14
C VAL A 11 3.44 -43.91 -12.91
N ALA A 12 2.62 -43.15 -13.60
CA ALA A 12 3.04 -41.92 -14.23
C ALA A 12 3.18 -40.86 -13.12
N LEU A 13 4.40 -40.53 -12.70
CA LEU A 13 4.68 -39.33 -11.90
C LEU A 13 4.51 -38.10 -12.79
N SER A 14 3.43 -37.38 -12.63
CA SER A 14 3.29 -36.01 -13.18
C SER A 14 4.14 -35.04 -12.36
N ILE A 15 5.34 -34.73 -12.84
CA ILE A 15 6.17 -33.63 -12.29
C ILE A 15 5.49 -32.33 -12.72
N THR A 16 4.66 -31.76 -11.85
CA THR A 16 4.24 -30.36 -11.99
C THR A 16 5.44 -29.49 -11.66
N CYS A 17 6.10 -28.97 -12.68
CA CYS A 17 7.11 -27.94 -12.51
C CYS A 17 6.37 -26.68 -11.99
N ALA A 18 6.39 -26.47 -10.69
CA ALA A 18 5.97 -25.20 -10.13
C ALA A 18 6.97 -24.15 -10.60
N LEU A 19 6.53 -23.24 -11.48
CA LEU A 19 7.34 -22.07 -11.83
C LEU A 19 7.64 -21.33 -10.53
N ALA A 20 8.92 -21.06 -10.30
CA ALA A 20 9.33 -20.27 -9.13
C ALA A 20 8.70 -18.87 -9.24
N GLN A 21 7.98 -18.45 -8.21
CA GLN A 21 7.41 -17.09 -8.15
C GLN A 21 8.53 -16.06 -8.27
N SER A 22 8.32 -15.02 -9.07
CA SER A 22 9.32 -13.97 -9.30
C SER A 22 8.65 -12.66 -9.70
N TRP A 23 9.40 -11.57 -9.58
CA TRP A 23 8.97 -10.27 -10.11
C TRP A 23 9.36 -10.17 -11.57
N GLN A 24 8.38 -9.84 -12.39
CA GLN A 24 8.56 -9.61 -13.82
C GLN A 24 8.36 -8.13 -14.13
N LYS A 25 9.24 -7.56 -14.95
CA LYS A 25 9.03 -6.21 -15.49
C LYS A 25 7.96 -6.28 -16.57
N VAL A 26 6.91 -5.48 -16.43
CA VAL A 26 5.92 -5.28 -17.49
C VAL A 26 6.45 -4.23 -18.45
N THR A 27 6.34 -4.49 -19.76
CA THR A 27 6.68 -3.51 -20.81
C THR A 27 5.37 -3.03 -21.43
N PRO A 28 4.83 -1.88 -21.03
CA PRO A 28 3.61 -1.32 -21.61
C PRO A 28 3.81 -0.85 -23.05
N ALA A 29 2.72 -0.74 -23.81
CA ALA A 29 2.76 -0.18 -25.15
C ALA A 29 3.06 1.34 -25.17
N ASN A 30 2.78 2.04 -24.09
CA ASN A 30 3.10 3.44 -23.84
C ASN A 30 3.42 3.64 -22.36
N GLU A 31 4.01 4.78 -21.99
CA GLU A 31 4.49 5.02 -20.64
C GLU A 31 3.56 5.93 -19.84
N CYS A 32 3.53 5.75 -18.51
CA CYS A 32 2.93 6.70 -17.59
C CYS A 32 3.91 7.80 -17.18
N THR A 33 3.39 8.83 -16.53
CA THR A 33 4.19 9.92 -15.97
C THR A 33 5.01 9.42 -14.78
N ASN A 34 6.31 9.73 -14.78
CA ASN A 34 7.18 9.48 -13.63
C ASN A 34 6.64 10.20 -12.38
N ARG A 35 6.64 9.52 -11.25
CA ARG A 35 6.16 10.09 -9.99
C ARG A 35 6.60 9.30 -8.75
N HIS A 36 6.68 9.98 -7.64
CA HIS A 36 6.82 9.39 -6.31
C HIS A 36 5.82 10.03 -5.34
N GLU A 37 5.68 9.49 -4.15
CA GLU A 37 4.67 9.86 -3.15
C GLU A 37 3.24 9.79 -3.70
N ASN A 38 3.07 8.91 -4.66
CA ASN A 38 1.80 8.57 -5.29
C ASN A 38 1.15 7.36 -4.62
N SER A 39 -0.04 7.02 -5.07
CA SER A 39 -0.69 5.79 -4.67
C SER A 39 -1.26 5.03 -5.87
N LEU A 40 -1.52 3.75 -5.65
CA LEU A 40 -2.04 2.81 -6.63
C LEU A 40 -3.25 2.09 -6.06
N THR A 41 -4.33 2.03 -6.83
CA THR A 41 -5.47 1.16 -6.54
C THR A 41 -5.87 0.35 -7.76
N ALA A 42 -6.74 -0.63 -7.60
CA ALA A 42 -7.23 -1.44 -8.72
C ALA A 42 -8.74 -1.28 -8.87
N ILE A 43 -9.21 -1.05 -10.09
CA ILE A 43 -10.64 -1.01 -10.45
C ILE A 43 -10.85 -1.98 -11.61
N GLY A 44 -11.47 -3.11 -11.32
CA GLY A 44 -11.60 -4.20 -12.29
C GLY A 44 -10.23 -4.76 -12.74
N ASN A 45 -9.91 -4.64 -14.02
CA ASN A 45 -8.59 -5.01 -14.58
C ASN A 45 -7.67 -3.80 -14.81
N LYS A 46 -8.01 -2.64 -14.27
CA LYS A 46 -7.20 -1.42 -14.41
C LYS A 46 -6.43 -1.15 -13.13
N LEU A 47 -5.13 -0.90 -13.26
CA LEU A 47 -4.30 -0.31 -12.21
C LEU A 47 -4.48 1.20 -12.32
N VAL A 48 -4.94 1.86 -11.26
CA VAL A 48 -5.21 3.31 -11.28
C VAL A 48 -4.17 4.01 -10.42
N LEU A 49 -3.31 4.77 -11.08
CA LEU A 49 -2.19 5.52 -10.51
C LEU A 49 -2.62 6.97 -10.27
N VAL A 50 -2.40 7.51 -9.08
CA VAL A 50 -2.89 8.81 -8.67
C VAL A 50 -1.94 9.56 -7.77
N GLY A 51 -1.90 10.88 -7.91
CA GLY A 51 -1.13 11.76 -7.04
C GLY A 51 0.37 11.72 -7.29
N GLY A 52 1.11 12.13 -6.29
CA GLY A 52 2.53 12.40 -6.29
C GLY A 52 2.82 13.86 -6.02
N ARG A 53 4.09 14.25 -6.03
CA ARG A 53 4.50 15.64 -5.90
C ARG A 53 4.05 16.45 -7.12
N GLY A 54 3.41 17.59 -6.87
CA GLY A 54 2.77 18.43 -7.89
C GLY A 54 1.42 17.89 -8.38
N VAL A 55 0.71 18.71 -9.13
CA VAL A 55 -0.53 18.29 -9.81
C VAL A 55 -0.16 17.38 -10.98
N LYS A 56 -0.74 16.20 -11.02
CA LYS A 56 -0.46 15.17 -12.03
C LYS A 56 -1.77 14.56 -12.55
N PRO A 57 -1.80 14.05 -13.79
CA PRO A 57 -2.96 13.32 -14.30
C PRO A 57 -3.20 12.05 -13.49
N VAL A 58 -4.44 11.63 -13.33
CA VAL A 58 -4.76 10.24 -13.01
C VAL A 58 -4.42 9.42 -14.24
N GLU A 59 -3.79 8.27 -14.05
CA GLU A 59 -3.44 7.37 -15.15
C GLU A 59 -3.91 5.95 -14.83
N SER A 60 -4.46 5.27 -15.82
CA SER A 60 -4.87 3.88 -15.65
C SER A 60 -4.19 2.96 -16.65
N PHE A 61 -3.64 1.86 -16.14
CA PHE A 61 -3.07 0.79 -16.95
C PHE A 61 -4.08 -0.35 -17.08
N ASP A 62 -4.48 -0.65 -18.31
CA ASP A 62 -5.31 -1.82 -18.58
C ASP A 62 -4.42 -3.05 -18.77
N ILE A 63 -4.55 -4.00 -17.82
CA ILE A 63 -3.73 -5.23 -17.79
C ILE A 63 -3.97 -6.09 -19.04
N LYS A 64 -5.16 -6.03 -19.67
CA LYS A 64 -5.50 -6.86 -20.85
C LYS A 64 -4.91 -6.30 -22.13
N THR A 65 -5.00 -4.99 -22.32
CA THR A 65 -4.51 -4.32 -23.54
C THR A 65 -3.06 -3.88 -23.41
N ASN A 66 -2.49 -3.94 -22.20
CA ASN A 66 -1.13 -3.52 -21.89
C ASN A 66 -0.86 -2.05 -22.23
N THR A 67 -1.85 -1.17 -22.00
CA THR A 67 -1.80 0.26 -22.36
C THR A 67 -2.16 1.17 -21.20
N TRP A 68 -1.52 2.34 -21.14
CA TRP A 68 -1.86 3.43 -20.27
C TRP A 68 -2.87 4.38 -20.92
N THR A 69 -3.81 4.87 -20.13
CA THR A 69 -4.73 5.94 -20.46
C THR A 69 -4.52 7.09 -19.48
N LYS A 70 -4.31 8.31 -19.99
CA LYS A 70 -4.31 9.53 -19.20
C LYS A 70 -5.73 10.05 -19.01
N HIS A 71 -6.05 10.45 -17.80
CA HIS A 71 -7.31 11.05 -17.40
C HIS A 71 -7.08 12.52 -17.00
N VAL A 72 -8.12 13.17 -16.47
CA VAL A 72 -7.99 14.53 -15.90
C VAL A 72 -6.95 14.57 -14.78
N GLU A 73 -6.38 15.74 -14.57
CA GLU A 73 -5.44 16.00 -13.48
C GLU A 73 -6.13 15.94 -12.12
N THR A 74 -5.34 15.73 -11.05
CA THR A 74 -5.81 15.90 -9.69
C THR A 74 -6.22 17.35 -9.43
N PRO A 75 -7.30 17.62 -8.67
CA PRO A 75 -7.75 19.01 -8.38
C PRO A 75 -6.71 19.86 -7.67
N LEU A 76 -5.77 19.23 -6.97
CA LEU A 76 -4.62 19.82 -6.29
C LEU A 76 -3.52 18.78 -6.20
N GLU A 77 -2.33 19.16 -5.73
CA GLU A 77 -1.31 18.19 -5.36
C GLU A 77 -1.82 17.27 -4.26
N MET A 78 -1.64 15.95 -4.44
CA MET A 78 -2.02 14.91 -3.50
C MET A 78 -0.86 13.94 -3.35
N SER A 79 -0.25 13.91 -2.18
CA SER A 79 0.92 13.08 -1.90
C SER A 79 0.79 12.32 -0.58
N HIS A 80 1.60 11.26 -0.39
CA HIS A 80 1.73 10.52 0.86
C HIS A 80 0.39 9.97 1.39
N PHE A 81 -0.22 9.04 0.68
CA PHE A 81 -1.49 8.42 1.06
C PHE A 81 -1.65 7.02 0.50
N GLN A 82 -2.61 6.29 1.00
CA GLN A 82 -3.05 5.01 0.45
C GLN A 82 -4.40 5.18 -0.24
N ALA A 83 -4.43 5.17 -1.59
CA ALA A 83 -5.68 5.21 -2.34
C ALA A 83 -6.46 3.90 -2.17
N ILE A 84 -7.78 4.02 -2.10
CA ILE A 84 -8.66 2.87 -1.96
C ILE A 84 -9.69 2.81 -3.08
N ASN A 85 -10.11 1.60 -3.42
CA ASN A 85 -11.28 1.36 -4.26
C ASN A 85 -12.50 1.16 -3.36
N TYR A 86 -13.49 2.03 -3.48
CA TYR A 86 -14.78 1.85 -2.84
C TYR A 86 -15.89 1.87 -3.89
N LYS A 87 -16.53 0.71 -4.08
CA LYS A 87 -17.63 0.50 -5.04
C LYS A 87 -17.31 0.94 -6.49
N GLY A 88 -16.08 0.69 -6.94
CA GLY A 88 -15.65 0.99 -8.31
C GLY A 88 -15.18 2.42 -8.53
N GLU A 89 -15.11 3.24 -7.49
CA GLU A 89 -14.52 4.56 -7.51
C GLU A 89 -13.25 4.62 -6.68
N MET A 90 -12.29 5.43 -7.12
CA MET A 90 -11.06 5.67 -6.38
C MET A 90 -11.27 6.79 -5.37
N TRP A 91 -10.93 6.54 -4.12
CA TRP A 91 -10.99 7.50 -3.02
C TRP A 91 -9.59 7.86 -2.56
N VAL A 92 -9.32 9.14 -2.45
CA VAL A 92 -8.11 9.73 -1.87
C VAL A 92 -8.48 10.33 -0.52
N ILE A 93 -7.86 9.82 0.54
CA ILE A 93 -8.11 10.19 1.92
C ILE A 93 -6.80 10.18 2.70
N GLY A 94 -6.62 11.12 3.63
CA GLY A 94 -5.42 11.19 4.45
C GLY A 94 -4.17 11.47 3.64
N ALA A 95 -4.26 12.40 2.69
CA ALA A 95 -3.18 12.86 1.84
C ALA A 95 -2.66 14.22 2.30
N PHE A 96 -1.46 14.55 1.84
CA PHE A 96 -0.85 15.88 1.96
C PHE A 96 -0.90 16.66 0.66
N THR A 97 -0.81 17.97 0.79
CA THR A 97 -0.50 18.94 -0.27
C THR A 97 0.59 19.89 0.21
N GLY A 98 1.34 20.51 -0.73
CA GLY A 98 2.37 21.48 -0.40
C GLY A 98 3.76 20.89 -0.21
N GLY A 99 4.72 21.74 0.16
CA GLY A 99 6.15 21.45 0.12
C GLY A 99 6.73 20.96 1.44
N TYR A 100 7.72 20.10 1.34
CA TYR A 100 8.56 19.66 2.44
C TYR A 100 9.20 20.83 3.22
N PRO A 101 9.31 20.79 4.55
CA PRO A 101 8.84 19.72 5.44
C PRO A 101 7.44 19.96 6.04
N HIS A 102 6.74 21.02 5.66
CA HIS A 102 5.47 21.45 6.20
C HIS A 102 4.31 21.20 5.21
N GLU A 103 4.19 19.96 4.76
CA GLU A 103 3.03 19.57 3.95
C GLU A 103 1.75 19.66 4.79
N VAL A 104 0.68 20.12 4.17
CA VAL A 104 -0.61 20.36 4.84
C VAL A 104 -1.57 19.20 4.56
N PRO A 105 -2.20 18.63 5.60
CA PRO A 105 -3.24 17.62 5.40
C PRO A 105 -4.42 18.13 4.58
N ILE A 106 -4.82 17.39 3.57
CA ILE A 106 -5.99 17.71 2.74
C ILE A 106 -7.26 17.50 3.59
N PRO A 107 -8.12 18.51 3.74
CA PRO A 107 -9.25 18.44 4.64
C PRO A 107 -10.40 17.56 4.13
N ASP A 108 -10.53 17.43 2.82
CA ASP A 108 -11.64 16.72 2.17
C ASP A 108 -11.16 15.39 1.57
N VAL A 109 -12.05 14.43 1.53
CA VAL A 109 -11.88 13.24 0.70
C VAL A 109 -12.14 13.65 -0.76
N TYR A 110 -11.30 13.16 -1.68
CA TYR A 110 -11.53 13.33 -3.11
C TYR A 110 -11.85 12.00 -3.75
N ILE A 111 -12.83 12.00 -4.64
CA ILE A 111 -13.34 10.77 -5.25
C ILE A 111 -13.28 10.91 -6.77
N PHE A 112 -12.59 9.98 -7.41
CA PHE A 112 -12.46 9.93 -8.85
C PHE A 112 -13.31 8.80 -9.44
N ASN A 113 -14.18 9.14 -10.37
CA ASN A 113 -14.91 8.20 -11.18
C ASN A 113 -14.21 8.00 -12.52
N ILE A 114 -13.64 6.81 -12.73
CA ILE A 114 -12.82 6.52 -13.91
C ILE A 114 -13.65 6.47 -15.20
N GLU A 115 -14.90 6.03 -15.14
CA GLU A 115 -15.77 5.93 -16.32
C GLU A 115 -16.25 7.29 -16.81
N LYS A 116 -16.50 8.22 -15.86
CA LYS A 116 -16.88 9.61 -16.17
C LYS A 116 -15.68 10.51 -16.40
N ASN A 117 -14.49 10.08 -15.99
CA ASN A 117 -13.27 10.89 -15.98
C ASN A 117 -13.43 12.21 -15.19
N GLU A 118 -14.04 12.13 -14.00
CA GLU A 118 -14.42 13.29 -13.20
C GLU A 118 -14.06 13.12 -11.73
N TRP A 119 -13.63 14.21 -11.11
CA TRP A 119 -13.45 14.32 -9.67
C TRP A 119 -14.69 14.94 -9.00
N ARG A 120 -14.96 14.49 -7.79
CA ARG A 120 -15.85 15.17 -6.86
C ARG A 120 -15.27 15.21 -5.46
N LYS A 121 -15.66 16.18 -4.68
CA LYS A 121 -15.41 16.18 -3.24
C LYS A 121 -16.33 15.16 -2.56
N GLY A 122 -15.76 14.44 -1.62
CA GLY A 122 -16.44 13.56 -0.69
C GLY A 122 -16.64 14.24 0.67
N PRO A 123 -16.76 13.46 1.76
CA PRO A 123 -16.89 14.00 3.11
C PRO A 123 -15.64 14.73 3.55
N SER A 124 -15.81 15.75 4.41
CA SER A 124 -14.67 16.36 5.10
C SER A 124 -14.20 15.52 6.26
N ILE A 125 -12.88 15.44 6.46
CA ILE A 125 -12.29 14.83 7.64
C ILE A 125 -12.48 15.80 8.81
N PRO A 126 -12.90 15.34 10.01
CA PRO A 126 -13.02 16.19 11.18
C PRO A 126 -11.72 16.98 11.41
N GLU A 127 -11.85 18.27 11.70
CA GLU A 127 -10.72 19.20 11.73
C GLU A 127 -9.58 18.75 12.64
N ASP A 128 -9.91 18.25 13.82
CA ASP A 128 -8.98 17.74 14.82
C ASP A 128 -8.45 16.31 14.50
N ARG A 129 -8.79 15.76 13.31
CA ARG A 129 -8.37 14.43 12.85
C ARG A 129 -7.74 14.46 11.46
N ARG A 130 -7.52 15.65 10.89
CA ARG A 130 -6.86 15.84 9.59
C ARG A 130 -5.39 15.44 9.66
N ARG A 131 -4.97 14.58 8.76
CA ARG A 131 -3.60 14.09 8.65
C ARG A 131 -3.30 13.55 7.26
N GLY A 132 -2.03 13.52 6.90
CA GLY A 132 -1.52 12.84 5.72
C GLY A 132 -0.62 11.66 6.09
N ALA A 133 0.04 11.06 5.13
CA ALA A 133 0.92 9.90 5.28
C ALA A 133 0.27 8.74 6.06
N ALA A 134 -1.06 8.65 5.96
CA ALA A 134 -1.91 7.70 6.69
C ALA A 134 -2.20 6.46 5.85
N GLY A 135 -2.35 5.32 6.51
CA GLY A 135 -2.92 4.11 5.92
C GLY A 135 -4.44 4.24 5.75
N ALA A 136 -4.98 3.73 4.65
CA ALA A 136 -6.42 3.71 4.41
C ALA A 136 -6.87 2.38 3.82
N PHE A 137 -8.07 1.94 4.16
CA PHE A 137 -8.61 0.68 3.66
C PHE A 137 -10.14 0.63 3.76
N VAL A 138 -10.72 -0.36 3.11
CA VAL A 138 -12.16 -0.66 3.19
C VAL A 138 -12.37 -1.97 3.95
N TYR A 139 -13.29 -1.95 4.91
CA TYR A 139 -13.73 -3.16 5.59
C TYR A 139 -15.25 -3.11 5.85
N LYS A 140 -15.98 -4.15 5.45
CA LYS A 140 -17.46 -4.26 5.59
C LYS A 140 -18.22 -3.00 5.17
N ASN A 141 -17.91 -2.48 3.96
CA ASN A 141 -18.51 -1.29 3.37
C ASN A 141 -18.31 0.02 4.16
N LYS A 142 -17.35 0.05 5.05
CA LYS A 142 -16.89 1.25 5.73
C LYS A 142 -15.45 1.56 5.32
N ILE A 143 -15.08 2.82 5.45
CA ILE A 143 -13.76 3.34 5.10
C ILE A 143 -13.03 3.69 6.39
N TYR A 144 -11.77 3.33 6.44
CA TYR A 144 -10.92 3.53 7.62
C TYR A 144 -9.66 4.29 7.25
N ILE A 145 -9.22 5.15 8.16
CA ILE A 145 -7.94 5.86 8.10
C ILE A 145 -7.20 5.65 9.42
N ILE A 146 -5.92 5.30 9.35
CA ILE A 146 -5.12 4.90 10.51
C ILE A 146 -3.76 5.56 10.50
N CYS A 147 -3.29 5.99 11.68
CA CYS A 147 -2.00 6.63 11.88
C CYS A 147 -1.86 7.90 11.03
N GLY A 148 -0.63 8.30 10.69
CA GLY A 148 -0.35 9.46 9.87
C GLY A 148 0.27 10.60 10.65
N GLU A 149 0.31 11.77 10.04
CA GLU A 149 1.03 12.94 10.55
C GLU A 149 0.25 14.23 10.26
N THR A 150 0.36 15.24 11.13
CA THR A 150 -0.45 16.47 11.07
C THR A 150 0.27 17.65 10.47
N ASP A 151 1.61 17.65 10.39
CA ASP A 151 2.42 18.73 9.84
C ASP A 151 3.56 18.15 8.97
N GLY A 152 3.18 17.57 7.84
CA GLY A 152 4.10 17.00 6.86
C GLY A 152 5.17 16.10 7.47
N HIS A 153 6.43 16.36 7.13
CA HIS A 153 7.58 15.67 7.73
C HIS A 153 8.14 16.41 8.95
N TRP A 154 7.51 17.53 9.35
CA TRP A 154 8.03 18.36 10.42
C TRP A 154 7.81 17.74 11.79
N ASP A 155 6.55 17.41 12.11
CA ASP A 155 6.18 16.84 13.40
C ASP A 155 4.70 16.41 13.41
N GLY A 156 4.26 15.67 14.43
CA GLY A 156 2.85 15.38 14.63
C GLY A 156 2.40 13.98 14.22
N THR A 157 3.35 13.03 14.15
CA THR A 157 3.05 11.60 13.96
C THR A 157 2.08 11.12 15.03
N ASN A 158 1.04 10.40 14.64
CA ASN A 158 -0.02 9.97 15.53
C ASN A 158 -0.43 8.51 15.32
N ALA A 159 -1.26 8.00 16.26
CA ALA A 159 -1.80 6.64 16.23
C ALA A 159 -3.31 6.62 15.96
N TRP A 160 -3.87 7.70 15.49
CA TRP A 160 -5.31 7.87 15.36
C TRP A 160 -5.94 6.84 14.45
N PHE A 161 -7.11 6.34 14.87
CA PHE A 161 -7.88 5.37 14.09
C PHE A 161 -9.32 5.85 13.96
N ASP A 162 -9.75 6.09 12.72
CA ASP A 162 -11.08 6.61 12.42
C ASP A 162 -11.80 5.74 11.39
N GLU A 163 -13.09 5.59 11.59
CA GLU A 163 -14.03 4.93 10.71
C GLU A 163 -14.96 5.97 10.08
N TYR A 164 -15.14 5.93 8.79
CA TYR A 164 -16.20 6.64 8.08
C TYR A 164 -17.23 5.65 7.54
N ASP A 165 -18.50 5.91 7.83
CA ASP A 165 -19.63 5.14 7.33
C ASP A 165 -20.32 5.91 6.18
N PRO A 166 -20.10 5.54 4.90
CA PRO A 166 -20.72 6.22 3.76
C PRO A 166 -22.24 6.11 3.71
N LYS A 167 -22.85 5.18 4.46
CA LYS A 167 -24.31 5.05 4.50
C LYS A 167 -24.96 6.13 5.36
N THR A 168 -24.28 6.55 6.43
CA THR A 168 -24.80 7.52 7.40
C THR A 168 -24.10 8.87 7.31
N ASP A 169 -23.04 8.99 6.48
CA ASP A 169 -22.18 10.17 6.36
C ASP A 169 -21.59 10.59 7.71
N ARG A 170 -21.08 9.62 8.48
CA ARG A 170 -20.56 9.89 9.83
C ARG A 170 -19.18 9.31 10.05
N TRP A 171 -18.34 10.11 10.72
CA TRP A 171 -17.06 9.70 11.27
C TRP A 171 -17.24 9.15 12.70
N ARG A 172 -16.44 8.16 13.03
CA ARG A 172 -16.35 7.59 14.37
C ARG A 172 -14.88 7.36 14.72
N ARG A 173 -14.45 7.85 15.88
CA ARG A 173 -13.15 7.55 16.46
C ARG A 173 -13.16 6.14 17.02
N LEU A 174 -12.12 5.39 16.76
CA LEU A 174 -11.86 4.08 17.32
C LEU A 174 -10.71 4.19 18.33
N ALA A 175 -10.37 3.07 19.00
CA ALA A 175 -9.20 3.01 19.86
C ALA A 175 -7.93 3.21 19.01
N ASP A 176 -7.07 4.12 19.43
CA ASP A 176 -5.81 4.43 18.75
C ASP A 176 -4.89 3.21 18.68
N ALA A 177 -4.04 3.14 17.67
CA ALA A 177 -3.06 2.06 17.52
C ALA A 177 -2.04 2.08 18.67
N PRO A 178 -1.43 0.92 19.01
CA PRO A 178 -0.41 0.86 20.05
C PRO A 178 0.82 1.71 19.78
N HIS A 179 1.22 1.84 18.51
CA HIS A 179 2.38 2.62 18.09
C HIS A 179 1.99 3.76 17.15
N ILE A 180 2.54 4.95 17.41
CA ILE A 180 2.46 6.08 16.50
C ILE A 180 3.33 5.80 15.28
N ARG A 181 2.81 6.11 14.07
CA ARG A 181 3.56 5.95 12.83
C ARG A 181 2.95 6.76 11.68
N ASP A 182 3.77 7.22 10.80
CA ASP A 182 3.43 7.76 9.49
C ASP A 182 4.03 6.89 8.37
N HIS A 183 3.72 7.16 7.11
CA HIS A 183 4.21 6.43 5.94
C HIS A 183 4.02 4.90 6.07
N VAL A 184 2.86 4.49 6.59
CA VAL A 184 2.50 3.09 6.82
C VAL A 184 1.36 2.67 5.90
N GLY A 185 1.47 1.48 5.31
CA GLY A 185 0.37 0.84 4.59
C GLY A 185 -0.49 -0.01 5.54
N ALA A 186 -1.80 0.00 5.32
CA ALA A 186 -2.76 -0.76 6.09
C ALA A 186 -3.34 -1.93 5.28
N SER A 187 -3.35 -3.14 5.84
CA SER A 187 -3.85 -4.34 5.16
C SER A 187 -4.80 -5.13 6.07
N VAL A 188 -5.92 -5.60 5.50
CA VAL A 188 -6.92 -6.38 6.23
C VAL A 188 -6.96 -7.81 5.69
N VAL A 189 -6.78 -8.80 6.57
CA VAL A 189 -6.94 -10.23 6.27
C VAL A 189 -8.01 -10.82 7.20
N GLY A 190 -9.10 -11.28 6.61
CA GLY A 190 -10.27 -11.71 7.37
C GLY A 190 -10.89 -10.56 8.15
N ASP A 191 -11.01 -10.72 9.46
CA ASP A 191 -11.53 -9.69 10.37
C ASP A 191 -10.41 -8.98 11.17
N LYS A 192 -9.17 -8.94 10.64
CA LYS A 192 -8.03 -8.31 11.32
C LYS A 192 -7.31 -7.33 10.40
N LEU A 193 -7.04 -6.13 10.92
CA LEU A 193 -6.13 -5.15 10.34
C LEU A 193 -4.71 -5.46 10.82
N TYR A 194 -3.74 -5.37 9.93
CA TYR A 194 -2.31 -5.49 10.21
C TYR A 194 -1.60 -4.22 9.80
N LEU A 195 -0.78 -3.69 10.71
CA LEU A 195 0.14 -2.57 10.48
C LEU A 195 1.56 -3.07 10.71
N ALA A 196 2.43 -2.92 9.72
CA ALA A 196 3.84 -3.26 9.83
C ALA A 196 4.68 -2.21 9.09
N GLY A 197 5.81 -1.81 9.67
CA GLY A 197 6.62 -0.71 9.14
C GLY A 197 6.02 0.66 9.45
N GLY A 198 6.51 1.67 8.73
CA GLY A 198 6.27 3.07 9.03
C GLY A 198 7.37 3.65 9.89
N ARG A 199 7.25 4.92 10.22
CA ARG A 199 8.23 5.68 11.02
C ARG A 199 7.56 6.79 11.81
N ARG A 200 8.35 7.53 12.56
CA ARG A 200 7.98 8.81 13.14
C ARG A 200 8.81 9.90 12.49
N SER A 201 8.27 10.57 11.48
CA SER A 201 8.96 11.68 10.83
C SER A 201 9.00 12.89 11.77
N THR A 202 10.19 13.47 11.97
CA THR A 202 10.32 14.71 12.75
C THR A 202 11.56 15.48 12.28
N ALA A 203 11.41 16.23 11.18
CA ALA A 203 12.47 17.10 10.66
C ALA A 203 12.88 18.17 11.66
N LYS A 204 11.99 18.54 12.58
CA LYS A 204 12.22 19.45 13.69
C LYS A 204 13.47 19.10 14.53
N ILE A 205 13.80 17.82 14.63
CA ILE A 205 14.98 17.31 15.31
C ILE A 205 15.88 16.52 14.36
N GLN A 206 15.73 16.70 13.05
CA GLN A 206 16.51 16.05 11.99
C GLN A 206 16.38 14.51 11.99
N GLN A 207 15.23 13.97 12.41
CA GLN A 207 14.93 12.54 12.46
C GLN A 207 13.79 12.22 11.49
N VAL A 208 14.06 12.18 10.19
CA VAL A 208 13.05 11.89 9.18
C VAL A 208 13.00 10.41 8.81
N LEU A 209 14.16 9.77 8.66
CA LEU A 209 14.27 8.39 8.16
C LEU A 209 14.64 7.35 9.22
N ASN A 210 15.08 7.82 10.40
CA ASN A 210 15.77 7.01 11.41
C ASN A 210 14.79 6.28 12.36
N LEU A 211 13.65 6.91 12.66
CA LEU A 211 12.73 6.41 13.69
C LEU A 211 11.70 5.43 13.12
N THR A 212 12.19 4.40 12.44
CA THR A 212 11.35 3.36 11.85
C THR A 212 10.71 2.47 12.92
N GLU A 213 9.45 2.08 12.72
CA GLU A 213 8.67 1.25 13.63
C GLU A 213 8.59 -0.20 13.11
N PRO A 214 9.29 -1.16 13.73
CA PRO A 214 9.27 -2.56 13.29
C PRO A 214 8.10 -3.37 13.86
N ALA A 215 7.45 -2.91 14.93
CA ALA A 215 6.39 -3.67 15.58
C ALA A 215 5.22 -3.95 14.64
N VAL A 216 4.62 -5.11 14.76
CA VAL A 216 3.40 -5.47 14.04
C VAL A 216 2.21 -5.30 14.98
N ASP A 217 1.36 -4.31 14.69
CA ASP A 217 0.12 -4.08 15.42
C ASP A 217 -1.06 -4.72 14.69
N VAL A 218 -1.93 -5.36 15.45
CA VAL A 218 -3.10 -6.08 14.93
C VAL A 218 -4.36 -5.59 15.62
N TYR A 219 -5.33 -5.08 14.84
CA TYR A 219 -6.66 -4.75 15.33
C TYR A 219 -7.65 -5.84 14.95
N ASP A 220 -8.36 -6.38 15.91
CA ASP A 220 -9.41 -7.37 15.69
C ASP A 220 -10.78 -6.68 15.65
N PHE A 221 -11.41 -6.64 14.47
CA PHE A 221 -12.73 -6.02 14.27
C PHE A 221 -13.87 -6.73 14.99
N LYS A 222 -13.68 -7.97 15.43
CA LYS A 222 -14.71 -8.69 16.20
C LYS A 222 -14.74 -8.27 17.65
N THR A 223 -13.57 -8.04 18.23
CA THR A 223 -13.43 -7.64 19.62
C THR A 223 -13.29 -6.14 19.81
N GLY A 224 -12.88 -5.41 18.77
CA GLY A 224 -12.55 -3.99 18.83
C GLY A 224 -11.26 -3.71 19.60
N GLN A 225 -10.35 -4.69 19.71
CA GLN A 225 -9.13 -4.59 20.50
C GLN A 225 -7.88 -4.64 19.66
N TRP A 226 -6.86 -3.89 20.10
CA TRP A 226 -5.51 -3.96 19.58
C TRP A 226 -4.67 -5.00 20.31
N SER A 227 -3.71 -5.56 19.61
CA SER A 227 -2.60 -6.31 20.16
C SER A 227 -1.33 -6.00 19.35
N THR A 228 -0.18 -5.97 20.01
CA THR A 228 1.12 -5.94 19.36
C THR A 228 1.71 -7.35 19.40
N LEU A 229 2.23 -7.82 18.27
CA LEU A 229 2.90 -9.13 18.20
C LEU A 229 4.23 -9.08 18.96
N SER A 230 4.80 -10.25 19.23
CA SER A 230 6.10 -10.32 19.92
C SER A 230 7.24 -9.75 19.05
N GLU A 231 8.34 -9.35 19.67
CA GLU A 231 9.53 -8.83 18.95
C GLU A 231 10.07 -9.80 17.89
N ALA A 232 9.93 -11.10 18.09
CA ALA A 232 10.31 -12.12 17.09
C ALA A 232 9.44 -12.05 15.81
N GLN A 233 8.32 -11.36 15.87
CA GLN A 233 7.38 -11.16 14.76
C GLN A 233 7.45 -9.72 14.19
N ASN A 234 8.41 -8.91 14.65
CA ASN A 234 8.68 -7.59 14.08
C ASN A 234 9.01 -7.70 12.58
N LEU A 235 8.73 -6.63 11.83
CA LEU A 235 9.13 -6.53 10.43
C LEU A 235 10.65 -6.73 10.32
N PRO A 236 11.13 -7.73 9.57
CA PRO A 236 12.56 -8.07 9.54
C PRO A 236 13.45 -6.93 9.05
N THR A 237 13.04 -6.22 8.00
CA THR A 237 13.75 -5.03 7.49
C THR A 237 12.98 -3.78 7.86
N LYS A 238 13.51 -3.00 8.82
CA LYS A 238 12.88 -1.77 9.32
C LYS A 238 12.84 -0.70 8.23
N ARG A 239 11.65 -0.22 7.88
CA ARG A 239 11.45 0.78 6.81
C ARG A 239 10.07 1.42 6.84
N ALA A 240 9.95 2.55 6.18
CA ALA A 240 8.70 3.29 5.96
C ALA A 240 8.48 3.56 4.48
N GLY A 241 7.33 4.14 4.11
CA GLY A 241 6.99 4.39 2.70
C GLY A 241 6.88 3.11 1.85
N ALA A 242 6.83 1.96 2.51
CA ALA A 242 6.66 0.65 1.89
C ALA A 242 5.19 0.44 1.48
N SER A 243 4.98 -0.25 0.37
CA SER A 243 3.65 -0.70 -0.01
C SER A 243 3.21 -1.89 0.84
N SER A 244 1.94 -1.91 1.25
CA SER A 244 1.31 -3.04 1.93
C SER A 244 0.17 -3.60 1.10
N VAL A 245 0.17 -4.91 0.85
CA VAL A 245 -0.86 -5.57 0.03
C VAL A 245 -1.14 -6.99 0.50
N VAL A 246 -2.37 -7.44 0.31
CA VAL A 246 -2.78 -8.80 0.70
C VAL A 246 -2.64 -9.76 -0.48
N LEU A 247 -1.97 -10.90 -0.25
CA LEU A 247 -1.89 -12.03 -1.17
C LEU A 247 -2.33 -13.32 -0.44
N GLY A 248 -3.55 -13.76 -0.69
CA GLY A 248 -4.14 -14.89 0.02
C GLY A 248 -4.31 -14.63 1.52
N LYS A 249 -3.55 -15.31 2.35
CA LYS A 249 -3.51 -15.14 3.81
C LYS A 249 -2.25 -14.41 4.28
N LYS A 250 -1.53 -13.78 3.38
CA LYS A 250 -0.29 -13.07 3.68
C LYS A 250 -0.48 -11.56 3.50
N VAL A 251 0.15 -10.79 4.37
CA VAL A 251 0.35 -9.35 4.23
C VAL A 251 1.78 -9.15 3.72
N LEU A 252 1.92 -8.64 2.52
CA LEU A 252 3.21 -8.33 1.92
C LEU A 252 3.58 -6.89 2.24
N ILE A 253 4.79 -6.68 2.76
CA ILE A 253 5.43 -5.38 2.91
C ILE A 253 6.58 -5.33 1.92
N MET A 254 6.53 -4.39 0.99
CA MET A 254 7.43 -4.37 -0.14
C MET A 254 7.96 -2.98 -0.47
N GLY A 255 9.23 -2.92 -0.85
CA GLY A 255 9.90 -1.66 -1.07
C GLY A 255 10.10 -0.87 0.21
N GLY A 256 10.06 0.46 0.12
CA GLY A 256 10.24 1.37 1.26
C GLY A 256 11.60 2.03 1.31
N GLU A 257 11.79 2.87 2.31
CA GLU A 257 13.02 3.62 2.55
C GLU A 257 13.40 3.61 4.04
N SER A 258 14.67 3.84 4.31
CA SER A 258 15.24 4.07 5.65
C SER A 258 16.57 4.78 5.55
N ASP A 259 17.19 5.12 6.67
CA ASP A 259 18.55 5.69 6.72
C ASP A 259 19.65 4.65 6.46
N ALA A 260 19.33 3.36 6.47
CA ALA A 260 20.30 2.28 6.33
C ALA A 260 20.97 2.20 4.94
N GLN A 261 20.33 2.75 3.90
CA GLN A 261 20.84 2.71 2.54
C GLN A 261 20.32 3.87 1.68
N GLU A 262 21.07 4.24 0.63
CA GLU A 262 20.69 5.30 -0.31
C GLU A 262 19.57 4.83 -1.26
N GLU A 263 19.69 3.65 -1.85
CA GLU A 263 18.67 3.09 -2.72
C GLU A 263 17.42 2.69 -1.91
N SER A 264 16.24 2.88 -2.49
CA SER A 264 15.01 2.34 -1.92
C SER A 264 15.12 0.83 -1.75
N HIS A 265 14.54 0.30 -0.69
CA HIS A 265 14.52 -1.14 -0.44
C HIS A 265 13.83 -1.88 -1.60
N ALA A 266 14.42 -3.00 -1.99
CA ALA A 266 13.79 -3.96 -2.92
C ALA A 266 13.19 -5.16 -2.17
N ASN A 267 13.32 -5.22 -0.86
CA ASN A 267 12.83 -6.29 -0.01
C ASN A 267 11.32 -6.50 -0.16
N VAL A 268 10.92 -7.75 -0.22
CA VAL A 268 9.52 -8.20 -0.15
C VAL A 268 9.40 -9.23 0.95
N GLU A 269 8.72 -8.87 2.01
CA GLU A 269 8.52 -9.69 3.19
C GLU A 269 7.03 -9.92 3.40
N ALA A 270 6.64 -11.19 3.55
CA ALA A 270 5.26 -11.61 3.66
C ALA A 270 4.97 -12.16 5.05
N PHE A 271 4.11 -11.47 5.80
CA PHE A 271 3.61 -11.97 7.07
C PHE A 271 2.46 -12.95 6.83
N ASN A 272 2.67 -14.21 7.15
CA ASN A 272 1.66 -15.25 7.04
C ASN A 272 0.75 -15.22 8.27
N THR A 273 -0.49 -14.78 8.10
CA THR A 273 -1.45 -14.57 9.20
C THR A 273 -1.97 -15.88 9.82
N GLN A 274 -1.69 -17.04 9.23
CA GLN A 274 -2.04 -18.34 9.78
C GLN A 274 -0.92 -18.93 10.63
N THR A 275 0.33 -18.88 10.13
CA THR A 275 1.51 -19.39 10.86
C THR A 275 2.09 -18.34 11.81
N MET A 276 1.69 -17.08 11.66
CA MET A 276 2.20 -15.92 12.42
C MET A 276 3.71 -15.72 12.26
N GLN A 277 4.23 -15.98 11.06
CA GLN A 277 5.66 -15.86 10.73
C GLN A 277 5.89 -15.09 9.45
N TRP A 278 7.08 -14.49 9.35
CA TRP A 278 7.55 -13.82 8.14
C TRP A 278 8.17 -14.82 7.17
N GLU A 279 7.92 -14.61 5.90
CA GLU A 279 8.53 -15.30 4.76
C GLU A 279 9.24 -14.24 3.91
N ILE A 280 10.48 -14.51 3.50
CA ILE A 280 11.21 -13.68 2.55
C ILE A 280 10.82 -14.14 1.15
N LEU A 281 10.26 -13.22 0.37
CA LEU A 281 9.90 -13.46 -1.03
C LEU A 281 10.99 -12.90 -1.96
N PRO A 282 11.00 -13.27 -3.25
CA PRO A 282 11.87 -12.64 -4.24
C PRO A 282 11.78 -11.13 -4.19
N MET A 283 12.93 -10.46 -4.29
CA MET A 283 13.04 -9.01 -4.26
C MET A 283 12.48 -8.37 -5.54
N LEU A 284 12.00 -7.13 -5.44
CA LEU A 284 11.71 -6.29 -6.59
C LEU A 284 12.95 -6.18 -7.49
N ASN A 285 12.75 -6.10 -8.80
CA ASN A 285 13.87 -5.83 -9.73
C ASN A 285 14.47 -4.43 -9.52
N LYS A 286 13.62 -3.45 -9.14
CA LYS A 286 14.05 -2.11 -8.72
C LYS A 286 13.36 -1.73 -7.41
N GLY A 287 14.17 -1.46 -6.41
CA GLY A 287 13.69 -0.91 -5.14
C GLY A 287 12.91 0.38 -5.35
N ARG A 288 11.85 0.58 -4.58
CA ARG A 288 10.99 1.75 -4.67
C ARG A 288 10.29 2.05 -3.35
N HIS A 289 10.02 3.33 -3.10
CA HIS A 289 9.16 3.78 -2.01
C HIS A 289 8.16 4.84 -2.51
N GLY A 290 7.27 5.30 -1.65
CA GLY A 290 6.32 6.36 -1.98
C GLY A 290 5.40 5.98 -3.15
N THR A 291 4.90 4.74 -3.14
CA THR A 291 3.93 4.24 -4.11
C THR A 291 3.07 3.14 -3.48
N GLY A 292 2.07 2.66 -4.22
CA GLY A 292 1.19 1.59 -3.79
C GLY A 292 1.49 0.24 -4.44
N ALA A 293 0.86 -0.80 -3.90
CA ALA A 293 0.77 -2.13 -4.51
C ALA A 293 -0.66 -2.64 -4.47
N VAL A 294 -1.04 -3.42 -5.47
CA VAL A 294 -2.38 -3.99 -5.59
C VAL A 294 -2.34 -5.44 -6.01
N ASN A 295 -3.29 -6.21 -5.50
CA ASN A 295 -3.52 -7.59 -5.94
C ASN A 295 -4.67 -7.62 -6.94
N VAL A 296 -4.38 -8.09 -8.14
CA VAL A 296 -5.40 -8.33 -9.17
C VAL A 296 -5.35 -9.80 -9.56
N LYS A 297 -6.38 -10.54 -9.17
CA LYS A 297 -6.54 -11.99 -9.48
C LYS A 297 -5.34 -12.86 -9.07
N GLY A 298 -4.75 -12.59 -7.90
CA GLY A 298 -3.63 -13.36 -7.37
C GLY A 298 -2.24 -12.91 -7.83
N LYS A 299 -2.16 -11.90 -8.69
CA LYS A 299 -0.91 -11.25 -9.09
C LYS A 299 -0.78 -9.91 -8.39
N VAL A 300 0.41 -9.61 -7.87
CA VAL A 300 0.69 -8.34 -7.18
C VAL A 300 1.43 -7.40 -8.13
N TYR A 301 0.88 -6.21 -8.30
CA TYR A 301 1.45 -5.16 -9.14
C TYR A 301 1.93 -3.98 -8.29
N THR A 302 3.06 -3.38 -8.67
CA THR A 302 3.53 -2.09 -8.18
C THR A 302 3.99 -1.23 -9.34
N VAL A 303 3.81 0.09 -9.21
CA VAL A 303 4.06 1.05 -10.31
C VAL A 303 4.70 2.31 -9.74
N ALA A 304 5.61 2.92 -10.49
CA ALA A 304 6.20 4.22 -10.15
C ALA A 304 6.97 4.22 -8.81
N GLY A 305 6.97 5.30 -8.07
CA GLY A 305 7.70 5.46 -6.81
C GLY A 305 9.05 6.12 -6.98
N SER A 306 9.80 6.27 -5.91
CA SER A 306 11.19 6.75 -5.92
C SER A 306 12.19 5.60 -5.86
N GLY A 307 13.25 5.69 -6.65
CA GLY A 307 14.33 4.70 -6.69
C GLY A 307 15.34 4.82 -5.57
N ASN A 308 15.44 5.99 -4.91
CA ASN A 308 16.29 6.23 -3.76
C ASN A 308 15.45 6.81 -2.61
N ARG A 309 15.97 6.76 -1.39
CA ARG A 309 15.36 7.45 -0.25
C ARG A 309 15.18 8.95 -0.51
N GLY A 310 14.21 9.56 0.08
CA GLY A 310 13.94 11.00 0.05
C GLY A 310 13.20 11.51 -1.17
N GLY A 311 13.32 10.99 -2.39
CA GLY A 311 12.47 11.52 -3.45
C GLY A 311 12.98 11.51 -4.88
N GLY A 312 13.92 10.69 -5.24
CA GLY A 312 14.37 10.57 -6.64
C GLY A 312 15.35 9.42 -6.84
N PRO A 313 15.57 8.94 -8.05
CA PRO A 313 14.84 9.26 -9.26
C PRO A 313 13.38 8.80 -9.25
N GLU A 314 12.47 9.61 -9.81
CA GLU A 314 11.08 9.18 -10.02
C GLU A 314 11.02 8.07 -11.07
N LEU A 315 10.26 7.03 -10.75
CA LEU A 315 10.06 5.86 -11.62
C LEU A 315 8.71 5.92 -12.34
N ASN A 316 8.59 5.17 -13.45
CA ASN A 316 7.35 4.89 -14.15
C ASN A 316 7.20 3.39 -14.49
N SER A 317 8.14 2.57 -14.06
CA SER A 317 8.14 1.14 -14.36
C SER A 317 7.04 0.40 -13.59
N ILE A 318 6.51 -0.66 -14.22
CA ILE A 318 5.58 -1.61 -13.63
C ILE A 318 6.32 -2.90 -13.36
N GLU A 319 6.09 -3.48 -12.17
CA GLU A 319 6.51 -4.84 -11.85
C GLU A 319 5.31 -5.66 -11.39
N VAL A 320 5.30 -6.94 -11.76
CA VAL A 320 4.28 -7.92 -11.37
C VAL A 320 4.92 -9.14 -10.74
N PHE A 321 4.35 -9.59 -9.64
CA PHE A 321 4.70 -10.84 -8.97
C PHE A 321 3.70 -11.93 -9.34
N GLU A 322 4.19 -13.04 -9.88
CA GLU A 322 3.40 -14.19 -10.32
C GLU A 322 4.13 -15.52 -10.16
#